data_7a3e19e02b95237b3a86a393898faac5
#
_entry.id   7a3e19e02b95237b3a86a393898faac5
#
_cell.length_a   1.000
_cell.length_b   1.000
_cell.length_c   1.000
_cell.angle_alpha   90.00
_cell.angle_beta   90.00
_cell.angle_gamma   90.00
#
_symmetry.space_group_name_H-M   'P 1'
#
loop_
_entity.id
_entity.type
_entity.pdbx_description
1 polymer ?
#
loop_
_entity_poly.entity_id
_entity_poly.type
_entity_poly.pdbx_seq_one_letter_code
_entity_poly.pdbx_strand_id
1 'polypeptide(L)'
;MIPRLARVVALLALAAPALAVLPAADASTPGRYAISGPSRFSPNGDGIQDAVTFRYRLPERTHVRLTIGPARNRTVQRRVDLGWQPAGTHTWTWNGRNQSGKVVIDRAYVIRLFDTDPGEGFFSYRAIDKVQVDTHFDPTLTAPTYGASPGVPARVYPRSTVVEDALPITANVWDNKVEVFELVIRSSTGRVVRRADLDERRTGPNGPSFGTGRTVGWAAIRGGKPLPKGRYTAVASGRDLAGNTGRSEPLRIWVSDDELEWQERTETVTPVETSYSEPCLGSGCGDYLPCGSVAPSSLFAEGLSYRSVDCTGEFRYPLATRSHRLLVPGATGVRGVAEARVGFTGAPTTAGEGDVGELALGATGAQSVSVVSSTGAETPWVTNPSGGAGRTYYDEDDNEVVVPAGVGWSFTTRGSDSVDVDRFTVSYRFLAPAA
;
A
#
# COMPACT_ATOMS: atom_id res chain seq x y z
N MET A 1 -40.26 19.11 65.89
CA MET A 1 -40.29 19.26 64.42
C MET A 1 -39.94 20.69 64.10
N ILE A 2 -38.74 20.91 63.65
CA ILE A 2 -38.22 22.25 63.33
C ILE A 2 -37.77 22.20 61.84
N PRO A 3 -38.30 23.10 60.98
CA PRO A 3 -37.88 23.09 59.58
C PRO A 3 -36.54 23.84 59.40
N ARG A 4 -35.63 23.22 58.67
CA ARG A 4 -34.33 23.83 58.28
C ARG A 4 -34.53 24.83 57.16
N LEU A 5 -34.21 26.07 57.42
CA LEU A 5 -34.06 27.15 56.42
C LEU A 5 -32.80 26.90 55.56
N ALA A 6 -32.96 26.82 54.25
CA ALA A 6 -31.89 26.85 53.31
C ALA A 6 -31.43 28.30 53.05
N ARG A 7 -30.17 28.61 53.34
CA ARG A 7 -29.56 29.89 52.99
C ARG A 7 -29.05 29.81 51.55
N VAL A 8 -29.62 30.60 50.66
CA VAL A 8 -29.11 30.86 49.32
C VAL A 8 -28.02 31.93 49.46
N VAL A 9 -26.79 31.54 49.13
CA VAL A 9 -25.68 32.46 48.99
C VAL A 9 -25.56 32.82 47.50
N ALA A 10 -25.92 34.08 47.19
CA ALA A 10 -25.68 34.63 45.83
C ALA A 10 -24.23 35.03 45.73
N LEU A 11 -23.45 34.34 44.89
CA LEU A 11 -22.13 34.78 44.47
C LEU A 11 -22.27 35.84 43.36
N LEU A 12 -21.97 37.10 43.68
CA LEU A 12 -21.71 38.10 42.67
C LEU A 12 -20.36 37.82 42.02
N ALA A 13 -20.37 37.36 40.76
CA ALA A 13 -19.15 37.26 39.95
C ALA A 13 -18.82 38.67 39.41
N LEU A 14 -17.77 39.30 39.94
CA LEU A 14 -17.18 40.49 39.32
C LEU A 14 -16.49 40.04 38.01
N ALA A 15 -17.05 40.44 36.89
CA ALA A 15 -16.39 40.31 35.60
C ALA A 15 -15.27 41.36 35.51
N ALA A 16 -14.03 40.94 35.63
CA ALA A 16 -12.87 41.76 35.29
C ALA A 16 -12.79 41.89 33.75
N PRO A 17 -12.56 43.05 33.19
CA PRO A 17 -12.34 43.19 31.76
C PRO A 17 -11.02 42.51 31.40
N ALA A 18 -11.09 41.49 30.55
CA ALA A 18 -9.92 40.91 29.94
C ALA A 18 -9.22 41.96 29.07
N LEU A 19 -8.10 42.49 29.54
CA LEU A 19 -7.17 43.21 28.67
C LEU A 19 -6.76 42.25 27.58
N ALA A 20 -7.25 42.48 26.36
CA ALA A 20 -6.74 41.84 25.18
C ALA A 20 -5.27 42.26 25.02
N VAL A 21 -4.36 41.36 25.35
CA VAL A 21 -2.94 41.50 24.99
C VAL A 21 -2.90 41.43 23.49
N LEU A 22 -2.82 42.58 22.83
CA LEU A 22 -2.50 42.64 21.41
C LEU A 22 -1.13 41.94 21.23
N PRO A 23 -1.00 40.97 20.32
CA PRO A 23 0.29 40.35 20.06
C PRO A 23 1.26 41.48 19.67
N ALA A 24 2.42 41.51 20.33
CA ALA A 24 3.50 42.44 20.03
C ALA A 24 3.73 42.44 18.52
N ALA A 25 3.67 43.62 17.91
CA ALA A 25 4.03 43.76 16.51
C ALA A 25 5.48 43.28 16.36
N ASP A 26 5.66 42.17 15.61
CA ASP A 26 6.98 41.70 15.23
C ASP A 26 7.76 42.88 14.68
N ALA A 27 8.80 43.31 15.41
CA ALA A 27 9.76 44.30 14.97
C ALA A 27 10.65 43.65 13.88
N SER A 28 10.02 43.30 12.75
CA SER A 28 10.72 42.82 11.57
C SER A 28 11.37 44.02 10.87
N THR A 29 12.62 43.85 10.55
CA THR A 29 13.51 44.74 9.81
C THR A 29 12.74 45.64 8.83
N PRO A 30 12.82 46.99 8.92
CA PRO A 30 12.14 47.90 8.00
C PRO A 30 12.64 47.64 6.58
N GLY A 31 11.74 47.47 5.63
CA GLY A 31 12.06 47.57 4.21
C GLY A 31 12.01 46.27 3.40
N ARG A 32 11.35 45.19 3.85
CA ARG A 32 11.28 43.96 3.05
C ARG A 32 9.84 43.52 2.77
N TYR A 33 9.58 43.12 1.50
CA TYR A 33 8.36 42.44 1.11
C TYR A 33 8.35 41.05 1.76
N ALA A 34 7.19 40.62 2.24
CA ALA A 34 6.99 39.30 2.79
C ALA A 34 5.58 38.79 2.45
N ILE A 35 5.42 37.48 2.35
CA ILE A 35 4.12 36.84 2.30
C ILE A 35 4.21 35.51 3.05
N SER A 36 3.20 35.16 3.84
CA SER A 36 3.10 33.94 4.61
C SER A 36 1.66 33.54 4.85
N GLY A 37 1.39 32.26 4.97
CA GLY A 37 0.08 31.70 5.25
C GLY A 37 0.16 30.28 5.81
N PRO A 38 -0.97 29.64 6.07
CA PRO A 38 -1.02 28.21 6.39
C PRO A 38 -0.38 27.37 5.29
N SER A 39 0.29 26.30 5.70
CA SER A 39 1.01 25.44 4.76
C SER A 39 0.11 24.53 3.91
N ARG A 40 -1.18 24.41 4.27
CA ARG A 40 -2.18 23.58 3.59
C ARG A 40 -3.60 24.05 3.86
N PHE A 41 -4.54 23.61 3.01
CA PHE A 41 -5.98 23.78 3.18
C PHE A 41 -6.73 22.83 2.23
N SER A 42 -8.05 22.67 2.46
CA SER A 42 -8.91 21.77 1.70
C SER A 42 -10.12 22.51 1.12
N PRO A 43 -10.07 22.97 -0.12
CA PRO A 43 -11.22 23.67 -0.75
C PRO A 43 -12.29 22.68 -1.28
N ASN A 44 -12.69 21.67 -0.47
CA ASN A 44 -13.67 20.65 -0.82
C ASN A 44 -15.12 21.04 -0.57
N GLY A 45 -15.36 22.14 0.15
CA GLY A 45 -16.70 22.70 0.40
C GLY A 45 -17.42 22.12 1.63
N ASP A 46 -16.70 21.45 2.53
CA ASP A 46 -17.26 20.87 3.76
C ASP A 46 -17.33 21.87 4.93
N GLY A 47 -16.82 23.07 4.76
CA GLY A 47 -16.76 24.13 5.78
C GLY A 47 -15.50 24.08 6.65
N ILE A 48 -14.58 23.13 6.41
CA ILE A 48 -13.34 22.97 7.18
C ILE A 48 -12.15 23.31 6.30
N GLN A 49 -11.42 24.37 6.62
CA GLN A 49 -10.24 24.82 5.88
C GLN A 49 -10.48 25.02 4.36
N ASP A 50 -11.69 25.39 3.94
CA ASP A 50 -12.05 25.62 2.53
C ASP A 50 -11.32 26.81 1.89
N ALA A 51 -10.71 27.65 2.69
CA ALA A 51 -9.98 28.82 2.25
C ALA A 51 -8.73 29.04 3.10
N VAL A 52 -7.71 29.62 2.49
CA VAL A 52 -6.46 29.99 3.14
C VAL A 52 -6.24 31.48 3.08
N THR A 53 -5.92 32.11 4.22
CA THR A 53 -5.61 33.54 4.31
C THR A 53 -4.11 33.75 4.40
N PHE A 54 -3.56 34.43 3.40
CA PHE A 54 -2.17 34.86 3.35
C PHE A 54 -2.05 36.26 3.95
N ARG A 55 -1.05 36.46 4.80
CA ARG A 55 -0.63 37.75 5.32
C ARG A 55 0.59 38.19 4.51
N TYR A 56 0.54 39.43 3.98
CA TYR A 56 1.68 39.99 3.27
C TYR A 56 2.03 41.40 3.81
N ARG A 57 3.30 41.75 3.66
CA ARG A 57 3.86 43.03 4.12
C ARG A 57 4.42 43.80 2.95
N LEU A 58 4.13 45.08 2.94
CA LEU A 58 4.62 46.04 1.96
C LEU A 58 5.52 47.06 2.68
N PRO A 59 6.77 47.31 2.21
CA PRO A 59 7.65 48.31 2.79
C PRO A 59 7.20 49.74 2.46
N GLU A 60 6.50 49.94 1.36
CA GLU A 60 6.05 51.21 0.82
C GLU A 60 4.69 51.09 0.13
N ARG A 61 4.10 52.20 -0.30
CA ARG A 61 2.87 52.16 -1.09
C ARG A 61 3.14 51.47 -2.43
N THR A 62 2.45 50.35 -2.66
CA THR A 62 2.75 49.42 -3.76
C THR A 62 1.47 49.08 -4.52
N HIS A 63 1.57 48.95 -5.85
CA HIS A 63 0.53 48.32 -6.67
C HIS A 63 0.72 46.79 -6.60
N VAL A 64 -0.16 46.11 -5.84
CA VAL A 64 0.01 44.70 -5.50
C VAL A 64 -0.70 43.82 -6.51
N ARG A 65 0.03 42.88 -7.06
CA ARG A 65 -0.48 41.76 -7.88
C ARG A 65 -0.02 40.42 -7.31
N LEU A 66 -0.92 39.45 -7.33
CA LEU A 66 -0.60 38.09 -6.92
C LEU A 66 -0.74 37.13 -8.13
N THR A 67 0.14 36.15 -8.18
CA THR A 67 -0.06 34.99 -9.07
C THR A 67 -0.01 33.71 -8.28
N ILE A 68 -0.87 32.75 -8.65
CA ILE A 68 -0.93 31.43 -8.06
C ILE A 68 -0.74 30.40 -9.18
N GLY A 69 0.12 29.44 -8.95
CA GLY A 69 0.36 28.34 -9.87
C GLY A 69 1.05 27.17 -9.21
N PRO A 70 1.06 25.97 -9.84
CA PRO A 70 1.71 24.79 -9.32
C PRO A 70 3.19 25.03 -9.01
N ALA A 71 3.68 24.44 -7.90
CA ALA A 71 5.06 24.63 -7.46
C ALA A 71 6.12 24.08 -8.43
N ARG A 72 5.77 23.05 -9.20
CA ARG A 72 6.70 22.33 -10.09
C ARG A 72 6.73 22.85 -11.52
N ASN A 73 5.79 23.72 -11.91
CA ASN A 73 5.77 24.30 -13.26
C ASN A 73 5.50 25.82 -13.20
N ARG A 74 5.66 26.48 -14.34
CA ARG A 74 5.51 27.95 -14.44
C ARG A 74 4.11 28.41 -14.84
N THR A 75 3.14 27.48 -14.89
CA THR A 75 1.77 27.80 -15.29
C THR A 75 1.11 28.67 -14.22
N VAL A 76 0.56 29.80 -14.61
CA VAL A 76 -0.27 30.62 -13.73
C VAL A 76 -1.71 30.17 -13.87
N GLN A 77 -2.31 29.73 -12.75
CA GLN A 77 -3.71 29.32 -12.70
C GLN A 77 -4.64 30.43 -12.26
N ARG A 78 -4.12 31.40 -11.49
CA ARG A 78 -4.90 32.57 -11.06
C ARG A 78 -4.00 33.80 -10.99
N ARG A 79 -4.57 34.92 -11.46
CA ARG A 79 -4.00 36.27 -11.32
C ARG A 79 -4.97 37.11 -10.53
N VAL A 80 -4.46 37.89 -9.61
CA VAL A 80 -5.25 38.83 -8.77
C VAL A 80 -4.57 40.19 -8.78
N ASP A 81 -5.30 41.21 -9.14
CA ASP A 81 -4.86 42.59 -9.01
C ASP A 81 -5.56 43.15 -7.75
N LEU A 82 -4.77 43.51 -6.75
CA LEU A 82 -5.25 44.10 -5.50
C LEU A 82 -5.17 45.62 -5.51
N GLY A 83 -4.68 46.21 -6.59
CA GLY A 83 -4.54 47.65 -6.73
C GLY A 83 -3.46 48.27 -5.82
N TRP A 84 -3.51 49.60 -5.67
CA TRP A 84 -2.58 50.32 -4.84
C TRP A 84 -2.91 50.17 -3.35
N GLN A 85 -1.93 49.68 -2.60
CA GLN A 85 -2.02 49.45 -1.16
C GLN A 85 -0.98 50.30 -0.41
N PRO A 86 -1.30 50.86 0.78
CA PRO A 86 -0.32 51.57 1.58
C PRO A 86 0.76 50.66 2.14
N ALA A 87 1.85 51.21 2.62
CA ALA A 87 2.84 50.47 3.42
C ALA A 87 2.16 49.81 4.63
N GLY A 88 2.64 48.64 5.04
CA GLY A 88 2.09 47.91 6.18
C GLY A 88 1.79 46.45 5.90
N THR A 89 0.97 45.87 6.78
CA THR A 89 0.56 44.48 6.72
C THR A 89 -0.87 44.38 6.23
N HIS A 90 -1.08 43.48 5.27
CA HIS A 90 -2.35 43.21 4.62
C HIS A 90 -2.67 41.73 4.62
N THR A 91 -3.89 41.37 4.28
CA THR A 91 -4.33 39.97 4.12
C THR A 91 -5.05 39.78 2.81
N TRP A 92 -4.95 38.55 2.27
CA TRP A 92 -5.73 38.13 1.13
C TRP A 92 -6.08 36.66 1.28
N THR A 93 -7.32 36.30 0.92
CA THR A 93 -7.83 34.94 1.08
C THR A 93 -8.03 34.29 -0.27
N TRP A 94 -7.55 33.04 -0.38
CA TRP A 94 -7.73 32.17 -1.52
C TRP A 94 -8.62 30.98 -1.18
N ASN A 95 -9.63 30.75 -1.99
CA ASN A 95 -10.61 29.67 -1.85
C ASN A 95 -10.29 28.45 -2.75
N GLY A 96 -9.05 28.24 -3.14
CA GLY A 96 -8.64 27.11 -3.97
C GLY A 96 -9.11 27.12 -5.41
N ARG A 97 -9.69 28.23 -5.91
CA ARG A 97 -10.21 28.28 -7.27
C ARG A 97 -9.25 28.99 -8.23
N ASN A 98 -9.18 28.45 -9.45
CA ASN A 98 -8.44 29.05 -10.56
C ASN A 98 -9.16 30.27 -11.18
N GLN A 99 -8.62 30.83 -12.26
CA GLN A 99 -9.20 32.01 -12.94
C GLN A 99 -10.60 31.75 -13.50
N SER A 100 -10.93 30.51 -13.88
CA SER A 100 -12.26 30.12 -14.37
C SER A 100 -13.24 29.71 -13.26
N GLY A 101 -12.86 29.88 -11.97
CA GLY A 101 -13.70 29.54 -10.84
C GLY A 101 -13.74 28.06 -10.46
N LYS A 102 -13.00 27.19 -11.16
CA LYS A 102 -12.90 25.76 -10.83
C LYS A 102 -11.94 25.55 -9.67
N VAL A 103 -12.24 24.64 -8.76
CA VAL A 103 -11.31 24.19 -7.72
C VAL A 103 -10.08 23.59 -8.40
N VAL A 104 -8.90 23.93 -7.90
CA VAL A 104 -7.63 23.41 -8.42
C VAL A 104 -7.40 21.98 -7.90
N ILE A 105 -6.59 21.22 -8.61
CA ILE A 105 -6.27 19.83 -8.23
C ILE A 105 -5.29 19.78 -7.05
N ASP A 106 -5.30 18.67 -6.33
CA ASP A 106 -4.46 18.43 -5.16
C ASP A 106 -2.97 18.42 -5.54
N ARG A 107 -2.26 19.41 -5.03
CA ARG A 107 -0.81 19.59 -5.14
C ARG A 107 -0.30 20.82 -4.40
N ALA A 108 1.02 20.99 -4.41
CA ALA A 108 1.63 22.23 -3.91
C ALA A 108 1.47 23.37 -4.91
N TYR A 109 1.01 24.51 -4.40
CA TYR A 109 0.91 25.78 -5.12
C TYR A 109 1.87 26.80 -4.54
N VAL A 110 2.26 27.72 -5.40
CA VAL A 110 3.10 28.86 -5.03
C VAL A 110 2.33 30.14 -5.28
N ILE A 111 2.30 30.98 -4.28
CA ILE A 111 1.77 32.34 -4.31
C ILE A 111 2.95 33.28 -4.46
N ARG A 112 2.93 34.14 -5.49
CA ARG A 112 3.97 35.14 -5.74
C ARG A 112 3.37 36.52 -5.68
N LEU A 113 4.03 37.42 -4.96
CA LEU A 113 3.68 38.84 -4.83
C LEU A 113 4.57 39.66 -5.75
N PHE A 114 3.96 40.51 -6.54
CA PHE A 114 4.62 41.44 -7.47
C PHE A 114 4.21 42.88 -7.14
N ASP A 115 5.13 43.82 -7.33
CA ASP A 115 4.94 45.28 -7.25
C ASP A 115 4.76 45.93 -8.63
N THR A 116 5.02 45.18 -9.69
CA THR A 116 4.88 45.58 -11.09
C THR A 116 4.00 44.59 -11.83
N ASP A 117 3.64 44.87 -13.07
CA ASP A 117 2.98 43.85 -13.91
C ASP A 117 3.88 42.66 -14.01
N PRO A 118 3.40 41.46 -13.68
CA PRO A 118 4.12 40.21 -13.90
C PRO A 118 4.14 39.91 -15.42
N GLY A 119 4.75 40.77 -16.20
CA GLY A 119 5.08 40.57 -17.59
C GLY A 119 5.87 39.27 -17.74
N GLU A 120 6.48 39.02 -18.86
CA GLU A 120 7.13 37.74 -19.19
C GLU A 120 8.24 37.25 -18.22
N GLY A 121 8.57 38.00 -17.16
CA GLY A 121 9.56 37.69 -16.14
C GLY A 121 9.01 36.99 -14.89
N PHE A 122 8.84 35.70 -14.90
CA PHE A 122 8.45 34.88 -13.74
C PHE A 122 9.36 35.02 -12.50
N PHE A 123 10.50 35.69 -12.62
CA PHE A 123 11.54 35.79 -11.58
C PHE A 123 11.58 37.14 -10.85
N SER A 124 10.71 38.08 -11.19
CA SER A 124 10.69 39.43 -10.57
C SER A 124 9.73 39.57 -9.39
N TYR A 125 9.25 38.47 -8.82
CA TYR A 125 8.41 38.52 -7.62
C TYR A 125 9.20 39.10 -6.41
N ARG A 126 8.51 39.85 -5.56
CA ARG A 126 9.08 40.45 -4.35
C ARG A 126 9.02 39.51 -3.15
N ALA A 127 7.99 38.68 -3.08
CA ALA A 127 7.84 37.66 -2.02
C ALA A 127 7.11 36.43 -2.57
N ILE A 128 7.33 35.30 -1.91
CA ILE A 128 6.81 33.99 -2.31
C ILE A 128 6.44 33.17 -1.08
N ASP A 129 5.34 32.43 -1.18
CA ASP A 129 4.96 31.43 -0.18
C ASP A 129 4.40 30.18 -0.89
N LYS A 130 4.27 29.09 -0.14
CA LYS A 130 3.79 27.81 -0.65
C LYS A 130 2.63 27.31 0.19
N VAL A 131 1.64 26.72 -0.48
CA VAL A 131 0.52 26.04 0.18
C VAL A 131 0.22 24.72 -0.52
N GLN A 132 -0.09 23.69 0.25
CA GLN A 132 -0.60 22.43 -0.26
C GLN A 132 -2.13 22.51 -0.34
N VAL A 133 -2.68 22.24 -1.51
CA VAL A 133 -4.10 21.89 -1.69
C VAL A 133 -4.24 20.39 -1.55
N ASP A 134 -5.18 19.95 -0.71
CA ASP A 134 -5.40 18.58 -0.34
C ASP A 134 -6.89 18.41 0.02
N THR A 135 -7.66 17.73 -0.83
CA THR A 135 -9.13 17.69 -0.73
C THR A 135 -9.68 16.32 -0.33
N HIS A 136 -8.82 15.32 -0.14
CA HIS A 136 -9.23 13.95 0.08
C HIS A 136 -8.44 13.29 1.21
N PHE A 137 -9.09 12.38 1.91
CA PHE A 137 -8.47 11.42 2.81
C PHE A 137 -9.13 10.06 2.58
N ASP A 138 -8.49 9.21 1.77
CA ASP A 138 -9.07 7.95 1.28
C ASP A 138 -8.31 6.72 1.82
N PRO A 139 -8.64 6.25 3.03
CA PRO A 139 -8.04 5.05 3.57
C PRO A 139 -8.60 3.79 2.92
N THR A 140 -7.74 2.79 2.76
CA THR A 140 -8.11 1.46 2.29
C THR A 140 -7.70 0.39 3.30
N LEU A 141 -8.41 -0.75 3.31
CA LEU A 141 -8.08 -1.91 4.12
C LEU A 141 -7.89 -3.14 3.25
N THR A 142 -6.83 -3.86 3.55
CA THR A 142 -6.58 -5.19 2.96
C THR A 142 -6.25 -6.19 4.05
N ALA A 143 -6.61 -7.46 3.82
CA ALA A 143 -6.16 -8.59 4.60
C ALA A 143 -5.99 -9.78 3.66
N PRO A 144 -5.10 -10.73 3.97
CA PRO A 144 -4.98 -11.94 3.19
C PRO A 144 -6.30 -12.71 3.21
N THR A 145 -6.76 -13.11 2.04
CA THR A 145 -7.92 -14.00 1.86
C THR A 145 -7.39 -15.38 1.47
N TYR A 146 -7.05 -16.18 2.45
CA TYR A 146 -6.46 -17.49 2.21
C TYR A 146 -7.47 -18.46 1.60
N GLY A 147 -7.15 -19.00 0.42
CA GLY A 147 -7.95 -19.99 -0.27
C GLY A 147 -9.32 -19.52 -0.76
N ALA A 148 -9.52 -18.23 -0.88
CA ALA A 148 -10.83 -17.68 -1.15
C ALA A 148 -10.94 -17.03 -2.51
N SER A 149 -12.08 -17.25 -3.14
CA SER A 149 -12.54 -16.47 -4.29
C SER A 149 -12.86 -15.02 -3.86
N PRO A 150 -12.90 -14.05 -4.79
CA PRO A 150 -13.32 -12.69 -4.51
C PRO A 150 -14.64 -12.65 -3.70
N GLY A 151 -14.68 -11.84 -2.64
CA GLY A 151 -15.86 -11.70 -1.78
C GLY A 151 -15.95 -12.66 -0.59
N VAL A 152 -15.04 -13.60 -0.43
CA VAL A 152 -14.96 -14.44 0.79
C VAL A 152 -14.32 -13.60 1.90
N PRO A 153 -14.97 -13.53 3.11
CA PRO A 153 -14.41 -12.78 4.20
C PRO A 153 -13.07 -13.36 4.65
N ALA A 154 -12.14 -12.49 5.05
CA ALA A 154 -10.93 -12.91 5.73
C ALA A 154 -11.30 -13.76 6.96
N ARG A 155 -10.51 -14.80 7.27
CA ARG A 155 -10.80 -15.73 8.37
C ARG A 155 -9.74 -15.63 9.46
N VAL A 156 -10.16 -15.87 10.71
CA VAL A 156 -9.27 -15.97 11.86
C VAL A 156 -9.75 -17.12 12.75
N TYR A 157 -8.80 -17.85 13.32
CA TYR A 157 -9.03 -19.10 14.08
C TYR A 157 -8.48 -18.95 15.51
N PRO A 158 -9.19 -18.27 16.40
CA PRO A 158 -8.69 -17.90 17.74
C PRO A 158 -8.51 -19.08 18.70
N ARG A 159 -8.92 -20.28 18.33
CA ARG A 159 -8.74 -21.52 19.11
C ARG A 159 -7.54 -22.33 18.65
N SER A 160 -6.96 -21.99 17.51
CA SER A 160 -5.76 -22.66 17.03
C SER A 160 -4.59 -22.43 17.99
N THR A 161 -3.94 -23.52 18.39
CA THR A 161 -2.76 -23.50 19.27
C THR A 161 -1.46 -23.64 18.47
N VAL A 162 -1.58 -23.91 17.19
CA VAL A 162 -0.44 -24.28 16.33
C VAL A 162 0.31 -23.06 15.81
N VAL A 163 -0.35 -21.91 15.76
CA VAL A 163 0.26 -20.63 15.34
C VAL A 163 -0.42 -19.49 16.12
N GLU A 164 0.34 -18.45 16.45
CA GLU A 164 -0.26 -17.15 16.78
C GLU A 164 -0.98 -16.64 15.51
N ASP A 165 -2.20 -17.10 15.33
CA ASP A 165 -2.98 -16.85 14.13
C ASP A 165 -3.64 -15.47 14.20
N ALA A 166 -2.78 -14.45 14.18
CA ALA A 166 -3.21 -13.07 14.05
C ALA A 166 -3.42 -12.75 12.56
N LEU A 167 -4.66 -12.52 12.16
CA LEU A 167 -4.97 -11.99 10.84
C LEU A 167 -4.27 -10.63 10.66
N PRO A 168 -3.32 -10.49 9.73
CA PRO A 168 -2.70 -9.21 9.45
C PRO A 168 -3.68 -8.35 8.65
N ILE A 169 -4.12 -7.25 9.23
CA ILE A 169 -4.97 -6.25 8.60
C ILE A 169 -4.09 -5.05 8.26
N THR A 170 -3.93 -4.77 6.99
CA THR A 170 -3.14 -3.64 6.51
C THR A 170 -4.07 -2.48 6.14
N ALA A 171 -3.88 -1.36 6.80
CA ALA A 171 -4.52 -0.11 6.46
C ALA A 171 -3.56 0.76 5.67
N ASN A 172 -3.98 1.24 4.51
CA ASN A 172 -3.19 2.14 3.67
C ASN A 172 -3.93 3.46 3.51
N VAL A 173 -3.19 4.54 3.45
CA VAL A 173 -3.68 5.85 3.04
C VAL A 173 -2.61 6.56 2.21
N TRP A 174 -3.03 7.14 1.07
CA TRP A 174 -2.17 7.95 0.22
C TRP A 174 -2.36 9.41 0.61
N ASP A 175 -1.66 9.83 1.66
CA ASP A 175 -1.77 11.18 2.19
C ASP A 175 -0.41 11.69 2.64
N ASN A 176 -0.22 13.00 2.52
CA ASN A 176 1.06 13.64 2.87
C ASN A 176 1.24 13.82 4.38
N LYS A 177 0.17 13.95 5.15
CA LYS A 177 0.23 14.10 6.61
C LYS A 177 -1.09 13.76 7.27
N VAL A 178 -1.13 12.67 7.96
CA VAL A 178 -2.26 12.18 8.75
C VAL A 178 -2.23 12.82 10.14
N GLU A 179 -3.37 13.29 10.63
CA GLU A 179 -3.55 13.81 11.98
C GLU A 179 -4.05 12.73 12.94
N VAL A 180 -5.04 11.95 12.50
CA VAL A 180 -5.62 10.83 13.24
C VAL A 180 -5.89 9.69 12.27
N PHE A 181 -5.45 8.50 12.62
CA PHE A 181 -5.73 7.31 11.82
C PHE A 181 -5.94 6.10 12.75
N GLU A 182 -7.14 5.52 12.73
CA GLU A 182 -7.50 4.40 13.60
C GLU A 182 -8.13 3.24 12.82
N LEU A 183 -7.91 2.03 13.32
CA LEU A 183 -8.61 0.82 12.92
C LEU A 183 -9.61 0.42 14.01
N VAL A 184 -10.86 0.21 13.64
CA VAL A 184 -11.91 -0.26 14.56
C VAL A 184 -12.51 -1.54 14.04
N ILE A 185 -12.48 -2.61 14.87
CA ILE A 185 -13.15 -3.88 14.58
C ILE A 185 -14.40 -4.01 15.43
N ARG A 186 -15.52 -4.35 14.77
CA ARG A 186 -16.83 -4.50 15.40
C ARG A 186 -17.40 -5.89 15.17
N SER A 187 -18.14 -6.39 16.13
CA SER A 187 -18.99 -7.59 15.96
C SER A 187 -20.20 -7.30 15.06
N SER A 188 -20.93 -8.34 14.68
CA SER A 188 -22.19 -8.23 13.93
C SER A 188 -23.26 -7.39 14.64
N THR A 189 -23.19 -7.27 15.99
CA THR A 189 -24.07 -6.42 16.79
C THR A 189 -23.59 -4.97 16.91
N GLY A 190 -22.51 -4.59 16.21
CA GLY A 190 -21.93 -3.25 16.26
C GLY A 190 -20.99 -2.99 17.44
N ARG A 191 -20.84 -3.95 18.39
CA ARG A 191 -19.96 -3.80 19.56
C ARG A 191 -18.49 -3.72 19.10
N VAL A 192 -17.75 -2.72 19.58
CA VAL A 192 -16.31 -2.61 19.36
C VAL A 192 -15.59 -3.72 20.13
N VAL A 193 -14.81 -4.53 19.42
CA VAL A 193 -13.98 -5.60 19.97
C VAL A 193 -12.49 -5.28 19.95
N ARG A 194 -12.06 -4.46 19.02
CA ARG A 194 -10.68 -3.97 18.91
C ARG A 194 -10.69 -2.53 18.41
N ARG A 195 -9.78 -1.73 18.96
CA ARG A 195 -9.40 -0.42 18.44
C ARG A 195 -7.88 -0.39 18.41
N ALA A 196 -7.31 0.06 17.31
CA ALA A 196 -5.87 0.25 17.16
C ALA A 196 -5.62 1.63 16.59
N ASP A 197 -4.72 2.36 17.23
CA ASP A 197 -4.18 3.60 16.70
C ASP A 197 -3.15 3.24 15.62
N LEU A 198 -3.34 3.80 14.44
CA LEU A 198 -2.46 3.62 13.28
C LEU A 198 -1.52 4.82 13.10
N ASP A 199 -1.71 5.86 13.91
CA ASP A 199 -0.91 7.07 13.91
C ASP A 199 0.35 6.86 14.77
N GLU A 200 1.38 6.24 14.24
CA GLU A 200 2.71 6.39 14.81
C GLU A 200 3.28 7.73 14.35
N ARG A 201 3.33 8.67 15.26
CA ARG A 201 4.07 9.92 15.12
C ARG A 201 5.53 9.63 14.79
N ARG A 202 5.86 9.47 13.53
CA ARG A 202 7.25 9.56 13.09
C ARG A 202 7.64 11.04 13.17
N THR A 203 8.23 11.37 14.28
CA THR A 203 8.94 12.63 14.49
C THR A 203 10.20 12.65 13.61
N GLY A 204 10.06 13.16 12.40
CA GLY A 204 11.18 13.46 11.51
C GLY A 204 10.86 14.71 10.70
N PRO A 205 11.82 15.62 10.46
CA PRO A 205 11.60 16.89 9.73
C PRO A 205 11.18 16.70 8.27
N ASN A 206 11.34 15.50 7.73
CA ASN A 206 10.90 15.10 6.40
C ASN A 206 9.75 14.12 6.55
N GLY A 207 8.53 14.60 6.75
CA GLY A 207 7.34 13.78 6.93
C GLY A 207 7.27 12.58 5.98
N PRO A 208 6.48 11.52 6.31
CA PRO A 208 6.46 10.28 5.56
C PRO A 208 6.11 10.57 4.10
N SER A 209 6.99 10.11 3.22
CA SER A 209 6.74 10.10 1.79
C SER A 209 5.70 9.01 1.48
N PHE A 210 4.71 9.38 0.68
CA PHE A 210 3.79 8.55 -0.10
C PHE A 210 3.57 7.09 0.38
N GLY A 211 2.34 6.80 0.86
CA GLY A 211 1.88 5.45 1.15
C GLY A 211 2.32 4.90 2.50
N THR A 212 1.67 5.28 3.57
CA THR A 212 1.88 4.64 4.88
C THR A 212 0.92 3.47 5.02
N GLY A 213 1.40 2.26 4.73
CA GLY A 213 0.72 1.03 5.10
C GLY A 213 1.02 0.69 6.57
N ARG A 214 -0.02 0.41 7.36
CA ARG A 214 0.10 -0.06 8.74
C ARG A 214 -0.58 -1.41 8.88
N THR A 215 0.17 -2.39 9.32
CA THR A 215 -0.37 -3.74 9.56
C THR A 215 -0.61 -3.96 11.04
N VAL A 216 -1.82 -4.35 11.37
CA VAL A 216 -2.24 -4.73 12.72
C VAL A 216 -2.62 -6.20 12.75
N GLY A 217 -1.94 -7.00 13.54
CA GLY A 217 -2.34 -8.37 13.81
C GLY A 217 -3.59 -8.42 14.71
N TRP A 218 -4.59 -9.22 14.33
CA TRP A 218 -5.78 -9.46 15.13
C TRP A 218 -6.08 -10.94 15.25
N ALA A 219 -5.87 -11.50 16.44
CA ALA A 219 -6.08 -12.91 16.73
C ALA A 219 -7.53 -13.23 17.17
N ALA A 220 -8.44 -12.27 17.17
CA ALA A 220 -9.81 -12.41 17.68
C ALA A 220 -9.88 -12.94 19.14
N ILE A 221 -8.93 -12.53 19.97
CA ILE A 221 -8.85 -12.87 21.40
C ILE A 221 -9.08 -11.61 22.23
N ARG A 222 -9.84 -11.72 23.31
CA ARG A 222 -10.07 -10.65 24.27
C ARG A 222 -9.97 -11.18 25.71
N GLY A 223 -9.05 -10.60 26.50
CA GLY A 223 -8.82 -11.05 27.87
C GLY A 223 -8.41 -12.53 27.96
N GLY A 224 -7.60 -13.00 27.02
CA GLY A 224 -7.13 -14.38 26.94
C GLY A 224 -8.19 -15.40 26.48
N LYS A 225 -9.38 -14.95 26.04
CA LYS A 225 -10.47 -15.83 25.59
C LYS A 225 -10.80 -15.55 24.13
N PRO A 226 -11.04 -16.59 23.30
CA PRO A 226 -11.54 -16.45 21.95
C PRO A 226 -12.83 -15.64 21.89
N LEU A 227 -12.95 -14.77 20.90
CA LEU A 227 -14.21 -14.11 20.58
C LEU A 227 -15.21 -15.13 19.99
N PRO A 228 -16.53 -14.89 20.14
CA PRO A 228 -17.55 -15.76 19.57
C PRO A 228 -17.40 -15.92 18.06
N LYS A 229 -17.68 -17.13 17.54
CA LYS A 229 -17.85 -17.41 16.13
C LYS A 229 -18.82 -16.45 15.48
N GLY A 230 -18.50 -15.97 14.29
CA GLY A 230 -19.41 -15.12 13.54
C GLY A 230 -18.73 -14.05 12.70
N ARG A 231 -19.57 -13.13 12.20
CA ARG A 231 -19.13 -12.03 11.34
C ARG A 231 -18.64 -10.85 12.16
N TYR A 232 -17.51 -10.31 11.72
CA TYR A 232 -16.92 -9.08 12.23
C TYR A 232 -16.63 -8.16 11.05
N THR A 233 -16.43 -6.88 11.34
CA THR A 233 -16.13 -5.87 10.33
C THR A 233 -15.03 -4.96 10.85
N ALA A 234 -13.98 -4.81 10.08
CA ALA A 234 -12.93 -3.84 10.33
C ALA A 234 -13.12 -2.62 9.43
N VAL A 235 -12.86 -1.44 9.97
CA VAL A 235 -12.90 -0.17 9.24
C VAL A 235 -11.74 0.68 9.70
N ALA A 236 -10.98 1.23 8.77
CA ALA A 236 -10.04 2.31 9.03
C ALA A 236 -10.72 3.66 8.81
N SER A 237 -10.45 4.61 9.68
CA SER A 237 -10.96 5.97 9.56
C SER A 237 -9.97 6.96 10.13
N GLY A 238 -10.01 8.19 9.63
CA GLY A 238 -9.08 9.18 10.11
C GLY A 238 -9.35 10.58 9.58
N ARG A 239 -8.39 11.45 9.85
CA ARG A 239 -8.37 12.82 9.39
C ARG A 239 -6.92 13.22 9.09
N ASP A 240 -6.74 14.00 8.02
CA ASP A 240 -5.48 14.63 7.68
C ASP A 240 -5.31 16.01 8.34
N LEU A 241 -4.15 16.64 8.12
CA LEU A 241 -3.87 17.99 8.61
C LEU A 241 -4.55 19.10 7.77
N ALA A 242 -5.13 18.78 6.62
CA ALA A 242 -5.96 19.71 5.85
C ALA A 242 -7.43 19.71 6.31
N GLY A 243 -7.77 18.83 7.27
CA GLY A 243 -9.10 18.70 7.86
C GLY A 243 -10.00 17.68 7.17
N ASN A 244 -9.54 17.04 6.07
CA ASN A 244 -10.32 16.03 5.37
C ASN A 244 -10.50 14.80 6.27
N THR A 245 -11.70 14.25 6.26
CA THR A 245 -12.02 13.01 6.97
C THR A 245 -12.37 11.92 5.96
N GLY A 246 -11.97 10.70 6.26
CA GLY A 246 -12.26 9.57 5.40
C GLY A 246 -12.43 8.28 6.16
N ARG A 247 -12.99 7.31 5.46
CA ARG A 247 -13.30 6.01 6.00
C ARG A 247 -13.17 4.94 4.91
N SER A 248 -12.48 3.85 5.22
CA SER A 248 -12.36 2.73 4.28
C SER A 248 -13.67 2.02 4.03
N GLU A 249 -13.76 1.30 2.93
CA GLU A 249 -14.74 0.25 2.77
C GLU A 249 -14.58 -0.79 3.91
N PRO A 250 -15.70 -1.38 4.37
CA PRO A 250 -15.67 -2.35 5.45
C PRO A 250 -15.01 -3.67 5.03
N LEU A 251 -13.90 -4.04 5.66
CA LEU A 251 -13.30 -5.35 5.52
C LEU A 251 -14.11 -6.38 6.33
N ARG A 252 -14.66 -7.39 5.67
CA ARG A 252 -15.43 -8.47 6.30
C ARG A 252 -14.50 -9.56 6.83
N ILE A 253 -14.71 -9.98 8.09
CA ILE A 253 -13.90 -10.99 8.76
C ILE A 253 -14.84 -12.04 9.35
N TRP A 254 -14.47 -13.30 9.20
CA TRP A 254 -15.13 -14.43 9.83
C TRP A 254 -14.25 -14.98 10.96
N VAL A 255 -14.76 -14.95 12.19
CA VAL A 255 -14.14 -15.65 13.32
C VAL A 255 -14.69 -17.08 13.34
N SER A 256 -13.80 -18.05 13.17
CA SER A 256 -14.15 -19.48 13.23
C SER A 256 -13.94 -20.02 14.64
N ASP A 257 -14.65 -21.08 14.97
CA ASP A 257 -14.42 -21.91 16.15
C ASP A 257 -13.64 -23.20 15.84
N ASP A 258 -13.31 -23.41 14.58
CA ASP A 258 -12.48 -24.53 14.15
C ASP A 258 -11.05 -24.40 14.72
N GLU A 259 -10.44 -25.54 15.02
CA GLU A 259 -9.02 -25.65 15.31
C GLU A 259 -8.25 -25.95 14.03
N LEU A 260 -7.06 -25.38 13.87
CA LEU A 260 -6.20 -25.67 12.74
C LEU A 260 -5.19 -26.74 13.13
N GLU A 261 -4.91 -27.64 12.21
CA GLU A 261 -3.85 -28.62 12.31
C GLU A 261 -2.91 -28.60 11.09
N TRP A 262 -1.68 -29.03 11.31
CA TRP A 262 -0.73 -29.20 10.21
C TRP A 262 -1.11 -30.41 9.39
N GLN A 263 -1.35 -30.20 8.11
CA GLN A 263 -1.54 -31.27 7.12
C GLN A 263 -0.34 -31.29 6.17
N GLU A 264 0.09 -32.50 5.82
CA GLU A 264 1.10 -32.73 4.77
C GLU A 264 0.42 -33.47 3.61
N ARG A 265 0.66 -33.00 2.40
CA ARG A 265 0.19 -33.62 1.17
C ARG A 265 1.32 -33.74 0.18
N THR A 266 1.23 -34.79 -0.64
CA THR A 266 2.10 -34.98 -1.79
C THR A 266 1.23 -35.21 -3.01
N GLU A 267 1.46 -34.44 -4.03
CA GLU A 267 0.76 -34.51 -5.31
C GLU A 267 1.77 -34.76 -6.43
N THR A 268 1.38 -35.59 -7.39
CA THR A 268 2.12 -35.77 -8.61
C THR A 268 1.38 -35.09 -9.74
N VAL A 269 2.05 -34.17 -10.41
CA VAL A 269 1.45 -33.29 -11.43
C VAL A 269 2.27 -33.29 -12.70
N THR A 270 1.62 -33.06 -13.82
CA THR A 270 2.31 -32.97 -15.10
C THR A 270 2.88 -31.56 -15.34
N PRO A 271 3.99 -31.45 -16.07
CA PRO A 271 4.55 -30.15 -16.43
C PRO A 271 3.58 -29.28 -17.22
N VAL A 272 2.72 -29.85 -18.03
CA VAL A 272 1.73 -29.11 -18.84
C VAL A 272 0.67 -28.47 -17.97
N GLU A 273 0.09 -29.22 -17.00
CA GLU A 273 -0.95 -28.70 -16.11
C GLU A 273 -0.48 -27.53 -15.23
N THR A 274 0.77 -27.58 -14.79
CA THR A 274 1.31 -26.62 -13.83
C THR A 274 2.02 -25.43 -14.47
N SER A 275 2.26 -25.50 -15.78
CA SER A 275 2.97 -24.47 -16.54
C SER A 275 2.18 -23.17 -16.59
N TYR A 276 2.82 -22.06 -16.26
CA TYR A 276 2.26 -20.72 -16.44
C TYR A 276 3.32 -19.72 -16.91
N SER A 277 2.86 -18.67 -17.60
CA SER A 277 3.69 -17.51 -17.91
C SER A 277 3.33 -16.41 -16.92
N GLU A 278 4.30 -15.94 -16.16
CA GLU A 278 4.07 -14.69 -15.43
C GLU A 278 4.07 -13.53 -16.44
N PRO A 279 3.03 -12.67 -16.42
CA PRO A 279 3.12 -11.43 -17.16
C PRO A 279 4.31 -10.63 -16.64
N CYS A 280 5.15 -10.20 -17.54
CA CYS A 280 6.31 -9.39 -17.21
C CYS A 280 5.82 -8.00 -16.78
N LEU A 281 5.82 -7.73 -15.47
CA LEU A 281 5.44 -6.45 -14.89
C LEU A 281 6.69 -5.60 -14.65
N GLY A 282 7.07 -4.77 -15.63
CA GLY A 282 8.14 -3.80 -15.44
C GLY A 282 8.91 -3.44 -16.71
N SER A 283 9.57 -2.28 -16.68
CA SER A 283 10.33 -1.70 -17.80
C SER A 283 11.64 -2.43 -18.17
N GLY A 284 11.96 -3.56 -17.54
CA GLY A 284 13.17 -4.36 -17.80
C GLY A 284 12.93 -5.69 -18.50
N CYS A 285 11.70 -5.99 -18.89
CA CYS A 285 11.33 -7.30 -19.45
C CYS A 285 11.67 -7.49 -20.94
N GLY A 286 12.05 -6.47 -21.63
CA GLY A 286 12.34 -6.50 -23.07
C GLY A 286 13.78 -6.85 -23.47
N ASP A 287 14.71 -6.82 -22.52
CA ASP A 287 16.14 -6.79 -22.88
C ASP A 287 16.83 -8.17 -22.87
N TYR A 288 16.15 -9.23 -22.33
CA TYR A 288 16.73 -10.56 -22.19
C TYR A 288 15.92 -11.58 -22.98
N LEU A 289 16.44 -12.04 -24.11
CA LEU A 289 15.79 -13.04 -24.94
C LEU A 289 16.46 -14.41 -24.70
N PRO A 290 15.78 -15.37 -24.04
CA PRO A 290 16.27 -16.75 -23.95
C PRO A 290 16.28 -17.38 -25.34
N CYS A 291 17.35 -18.09 -25.67
CA CYS A 291 17.50 -18.79 -26.96
C CYS A 291 17.00 -20.23 -26.90
N GLY A 292 16.60 -20.71 -25.72
CA GLY A 292 16.04 -22.02 -25.55
C GLY A 292 14.55 -22.09 -25.87
N SER A 293 14.04 -23.31 -25.96
CA SER A 293 12.63 -23.59 -26.18
C SER A 293 12.09 -24.56 -25.13
N VAL A 294 10.81 -24.36 -24.78
CA VAL A 294 10.06 -25.34 -23.99
C VAL A 294 8.86 -25.77 -24.83
N ALA A 295 8.79 -27.07 -25.12
CA ALA A 295 7.81 -27.69 -26.02
C ALA A 295 7.27 -28.98 -25.41
N PRO A 296 6.16 -29.54 -25.90
CA PRO A 296 5.73 -30.88 -25.51
C PRO A 296 6.85 -31.91 -25.73
N SER A 297 7.02 -32.80 -24.75
CA SER A 297 8.01 -33.88 -24.83
C SER A 297 7.63 -34.93 -25.89
N SER A 298 8.62 -35.44 -26.58
CA SER A 298 8.44 -36.61 -27.45
C SER A 298 8.57 -37.93 -26.70
N LEU A 299 9.12 -37.91 -25.47
CA LEU A 299 9.33 -39.10 -24.65
C LEU A 299 8.15 -39.34 -23.68
N PHE A 300 7.49 -38.32 -23.23
CA PHE A 300 6.43 -38.37 -22.21
C PHE A 300 5.18 -37.67 -22.71
N ALA A 301 4.04 -38.35 -22.69
CA ALA A 301 2.80 -37.88 -23.31
C ALA A 301 2.28 -36.50 -22.74
N GLU A 302 2.53 -36.25 -21.47
CA GLU A 302 2.13 -34.99 -20.76
C GLU A 302 3.35 -34.22 -20.21
N GLY A 303 4.54 -34.61 -20.70
CA GLY A 303 5.81 -34.00 -20.32
C GLY A 303 6.15 -32.76 -21.14
N LEU A 304 7.15 -32.04 -20.68
CA LEU A 304 7.76 -30.91 -21.39
C LEU A 304 9.24 -31.18 -21.65
N SER A 305 9.67 -30.85 -22.85
CA SER A 305 11.07 -30.84 -23.29
C SER A 305 11.64 -29.43 -23.13
N TYR A 306 12.67 -29.31 -22.31
CA TYR A 306 13.43 -28.07 -22.09
C TYR A 306 14.74 -28.19 -22.88
N ARG A 307 14.88 -27.35 -23.90
CA ARG A 307 16.05 -27.34 -24.79
C ARG A 307 16.69 -25.99 -24.79
N SER A 308 17.82 -25.86 -24.15
CA SER A 308 18.68 -24.70 -24.32
C SER A 308 19.60 -24.90 -25.52
N VAL A 309 19.96 -23.84 -26.18
CA VAL A 309 20.87 -23.85 -27.33
C VAL A 309 21.87 -22.72 -27.19
N ASP A 310 23.12 -23.01 -27.59
CA ASP A 310 24.12 -21.95 -27.63
C ASP A 310 23.71 -20.87 -28.63
N CYS A 311 23.80 -19.65 -28.22
CA CYS A 311 23.43 -18.51 -29.02
C CYS A 311 24.45 -17.36 -28.89
N THR A 312 24.67 -16.68 -29.99
CA THR A 312 25.55 -15.50 -30.07
C THR A 312 24.73 -14.23 -30.24
N GLY A 313 25.05 -13.19 -29.48
CA GLY A 313 24.43 -11.87 -29.57
C GLY A 313 24.38 -11.16 -28.22
N GLU A 314 24.42 -9.83 -28.24
CA GLU A 314 24.19 -9.03 -27.06
C GLU A 314 22.77 -9.31 -26.52
N PHE A 315 22.65 -9.53 -25.21
CA PHE A 315 21.39 -9.82 -24.50
C PHE A 315 20.71 -11.16 -24.82
N ARG A 316 21.43 -12.13 -25.38
CA ARG A 316 20.93 -13.50 -25.57
C ARG A 316 21.57 -14.46 -24.59
N TYR A 317 20.76 -15.36 -24.00
CA TYR A 317 21.22 -16.34 -23.03
C TYR A 317 20.82 -17.75 -23.46
N PRO A 318 21.76 -18.72 -23.45
CA PRO A 318 21.46 -20.12 -23.70
C PRO A 318 20.68 -20.71 -22.52
N LEU A 319 19.38 -20.51 -22.52
CA LEU A 319 18.48 -20.80 -21.41
C LEU A 319 17.11 -21.26 -21.95
N ALA A 320 16.61 -22.40 -21.48
CA ALA A 320 15.20 -22.78 -21.57
C ALA A 320 14.63 -22.88 -20.17
N THR A 321 13.62 -22.07 -19.86
CA THR A 321 13.02 -22.05 -18.53
C THR A 321 11.50 -21.97 -18.60
N ARG A 322 10.83 -22.56 -17.62
CA ARG A 322 9.40 -22.45 -17.43
C ARG A 322 9.09 -22.39 -15.94
N SER A 323 8.17 -21.48 -15.60
CA SER A 323 7.59 -21.42 -14.27
C SER A 323 6.42 -22.38 -14.14
N HIS A 324 6.27 -23.00 -13.00
CA HIS A 324 5.22 -23.93 -12.66
C HIS A 324 4.58 -23.54 -11.34
N ARG A 325 3.32 -23.90 -11.17
CA ARG A 325 2.57 -23.62 -9.94
C ARG A 325 1.52 -24.68 -9.68
N LEU A 326 1.52 -25.20 -8.45
CA LEU A 326 0.42 -25.98 -7.90
C LEU A 326 -0.42 -25.08 -6.98
N LEU A 327 -1.71 -24.98 -7.26
CA LEU A 327 -2.64 -24.30 -6.37
C LEU A 327 -3.04 -25.25 -5.24
N VAL A 328 -3.10 -24.74 -4.02
CA VAL A 328 -3.48 -25.47 -2.82
C VAL A 328 -4.83 -24.97 -2.32
N PRO A 329 -5.94 -25.52 -2.85
CA PRO A 329 -7.28 -25.13 -2.40
C PRO A 329 -7.48 -25.53 -0.93
N GLY A 330 -8.04 -24.60 -0.15
CA GLY A 330 -8.34 -24.84 1.27
C GLY A 330 -7.18 -24.58 2.23
N ALA A 331 -5.99 -24.20 1.76
CA ALA A 331 -4.96 -23.68 2.65
C ALA A 331 -5.50 -22.46 3.40
N THR A 332 -5.47 -22.49 4.73
CA THR A 332 -6.02 -21.47 5.61
C THR A 332 -4.96 -20.93 6.56
N GLY A 333 -5.22 -19.79 7.17
CA GLY A 333 -4.29 -19.16 8.11
C GLY A 333 -3.30 -18.19 7.45
N VAL A 334 -2.47 -17.54 8.27
CA VAL A 334 -1.57 -16.43 7.90
C VAL A 334 -0.47 -16.87 6.93
N ARG A 335 -0.18 -18.15 6.85
CA ARG A 335 0.99 -18.65 6.11
C ARG A 335 0.64 -19.41 4.82
N GLY A 336 -0.63 -19.72 4.58
CA GLY A 336 -1.00 -20.52 3.42
C GLY A 336 -0.24 -21.86 3.40
N VAL A 337 0.64 -22.06 2.44
CA VAL A 337 1.63 -23.15 2.44
C VAL A 337 2.86 -22.70 3.21
N ALA A 338 3.13 -23.37 4.33
CA ALA A 338 4.24 -23.01 5.21
C ALA A 338 5.57 -23.57 4.76
N GLU A 339 5.56 -24.80 4.26
CA GLU A 339 6.74 -25.51 3.79
C GLU A 339 6.41 -26.28 2.51
N ALA A 340 7.35 -26.37 1.61
CA ALA A 340 7.23 -27.20 0.42
C ALA A 340 8.58 -27.76 0.00
N ARG A 341 8.53 -28.85 -0.76
CA ARG A 341 9.63 -29.38 -1.55
C ARG A 341 9.07 -29.85 -2.89
N VAL A 342 9.89 -29.80 -3.91
CA VAL A 342 9.50 -30.24 -5.26
C VAL A 342 10.55 -31.19 -5.81
N GLY A 343 10.11 -32.27 -6.36
CA GLY A 343 10.94 -33.22 -7.13
C GLY A 343 10.49 -33.27 -8.57
N PHE A 344 11.35 -33.77 -9.44
CA PHE A 344 10.99 -34.09 -10.80
C PHE A 344 11.51 -35.48 -11.19
N THR A 345 10.88 -36.08 -12.19
CA THR A 345 11.40 -37.25 -12.94
C THR A 345 11.44 -36.88 -14.42
N GLY A 346 12.49 -37.35 -15.10
CA GLY A 346 12.71 -37.04 -16.50
C GLY A 346 13.83 -37.89 -17.10
N ALA A 347 14.26 -37.49 -18.28
CA ALA A 347 15.38 -38.10 -18.97
C ALA A 347 16.11 -37.04 -19.83
N PRO A 348 17.43 -37.18 -20.06
CA PRO A 348 18.09 -36.37 -21.06
C PRO A 348 17.49 -36.66 -22.44
N THR A 349 17.30 -35.64 -23.26
CA THR A 349 16.65 -35.76 -24.58
C THR A 349 17.47 -36.62 -25.52
N THR A 350 18.81 -36.58 -25.37
CA THR A 350 19.75 -37.37 -26.16
C THR A 350 20.48 -38.34 -25.25
N ALA A 351 20.32 -39.66 -25.52
CA ALA A 351 20.95 -40.68 -24.70
C ALA A 351 22.50 -40.60 -24.81
N GLY A 352 23.17 -40.45 -23.67
CA GLY A 352 24.63 -40.46 -23.56
C GLY A 352 25.29 -39.11 -23.46
N GLU A 353 24.54 -38.03 -23.56
CA GLU A 353 25.00 -36.68 -23.23
C GLU A 353 24.79 -36.39 -21.74
N GLY A 354 25.71 -35.62 -21.15
CA GLY A 354 25.65 -35.24 -19.72
C GLY A 354 24.66 -34.13 -19.41
N ASP A 355 23.60 -34.03 -20.21
CA ASP A 355 22.55 -32.96 -20.11
C ASP A 355 21.90 -32.94 -18.74
N VAL A 356 21.78 -31.77 -18.15
CA VAL A 356 21.20 -31.57 -16.82
C VAL A 356 20.16 -30.48 -16.83
N GLY A 357 19.15 -30.68 -15.98
CA GLY A 357 18.14 -29.67 -15.68
C GLY A 357 18.26 -29.17 -14.24
N GLU A 358 18.02 -27.91 -14.03
CA GLU A 358 17.97 -27.25 -12.72
C GLU A 358 16.51 -27.06 -12.30
N LEU A 359 16.10 -27.72 -11.22
CA LEU A 359 14.83 -27.51 -10.54
C LEU A 359 15.07 -26.51 -9.39
N ALA A 360 14.38 -25.39 -9.41
CA ALA A 360 14.50 -24.35 -8.39
C ALA A 360 13.17 -24.07 -7.71
N LEU A 361 13.15 -24.13 -6.39
CA LEU A 361 12.04 -23.75 -5.54
C LEU A 361 12.33 -22.40 -4.88
N GLY A 362 11.53 -21.40 -5.22
CA GLY A 362 11.65 -20.06 -4.65
C GLY A 362 11.18 -20.00 -3.20
N ALA A 363 11.79 -19.12 -2.41
CA ALA A 363 11.35 -18.77 -1.06
C ALA A 363 11.05 -17.28 -0.98
N THR A 364 9.96 -16.90 -0.29
CA THR A 364 9.58 -15.50 -0.12
C THR A 364 10.62 -14.80 0.79
N GLY A 365 11.29 -13.79 0.25
CA GLY A 365 12.29 -13.01 0.99
C GLY A 365 13.66 -13.69 1.18
N ALA A 366 13.91 -14.84 0.52
CA ALA A 366 15.18 -15.56 0.55
C ALA A 366 15.61 -15.99 -0.86
N GLN A 367 16.84 -16.49 -0.98
CA GLN A 367 17.30 -17.08 -2.25
C GLN A 367 16.57 -18.40 -2.53
N SER A 368 16.33 -18.67 -3.82
CA SER A 368 15.80 -19.97 -4.27
C SER A 368 16.77 -21.10 -3.94
N VAL A 369 16.23 -22.24 -3.57
CA VAL A 369 16.99 -23.49 -3.43
C VAL A 369 16.87 -24.27 -4.73
N SER A 370 17.98 -24.74 -5.27
CA SER A 370 17.97 -25.51 -6.52
C SER A 370 18.71 -26.84 -6.39
N VAL A 371 18.31 -27.78 -7.25
CA VAL A 371 18.96 -29.08 -7.46
C VAL A 371 19.12 -29.31 -8.94
N VAL A 372 20.22 -29.99 -9.31
CA VAL A 372 20.58 -30.28 -10.70
C VAL A 372 20.63 -31.78 -10.92
N SER A 373 19.99 -32.26 -11.98
CA SER A 373 19.99 -33.67 -12.33
C SER A 373 19.61 -33.87 -13.79
N SER A 374 19.98 -35.02 -14.35
CA SER A 374 19.59 -35.46 -15.70
C SER A 374 18.31 -36.32 -15.71
N THR A 375 17.98 -36.99 -14.61
CA THR A 375 16.89 -37.97 -14.58
C THR A 375 15.86 -37.73 -13.49
N GLY A 376 16.24 -37.00 -12.45
CA GLY A 376 15.36 -36.65 -11.34
C GLY A 376 16.12 -36.27 -10.10
N ALA A 377 15.56 -35.33 -9.39
CA ALA A 377 16.03 -34.85 -8.08
C ALA A 377 14.87 -34.22 -7.30
N GLU A 378 15.06 -34.05 -6.01
CA GLU A 378 14.12 -33.39 -5.13
C GLU A 378 14.83 -32.26 -4.34
N THR A 379 14.21 -31.08 -4.22
CA THR A 379 14.73 -30.00 -3.39
C THR A 379 14.62 -30.38 -1.91
N PRO A 380 15.42 -29.79 -1.01
CA PRO A 380 15.11 -29.82 0.41
C PRO A 380 13.77 -29.12 0.69
N TRP A 381 13.25 -29.29 1.91
CA TRP A 381 12.11 -28.50 2.38
C TRP A 381 12.46 -27.02 2.43
N VAL A 382 11.59 -26.18 1.87
CA VAL A 382 11.72 -24.73 1.84
C VAL A 382 10.59 -24.12 2.65
N THR A 383 10.93 -23.32 3.64
CA THR A 383 9.96 -22.53 4.43
C THR A 383 9.49 -21.31 3.66
N ASN A 384 8.20 -20.97 3.79
CA ASN A 384 7.56 -19.87 3.06
C ASN A 384 7.83 -19.92 1.55
N PRO A 385 7.44 -20.98 0.84
CA PRO A 385 7.69 -21.11 -0.58
C PRO A 385 7.02 -19.98 -1.39
N SER A 386 7.58 -19.66 -2.54
CA SER A 386 7.00 -18.68 -3.48
C SER A 386 5.54 -19.03 -3.79
N GLY A 387 4.67 -18.04 -3.69
CA GLY A 387 3.23 -18.23 -3.89
C GLY A 387 2.49 -18.85 -2.69
N GLY A 388 3.20 -19.24 -1.63
CA GLY A 388 2.62 -19.93 -0.47
C GLY A 388 1.49 -19.19 0.20
N ALA A 389 1.59 -17.88 0.31
CA ALA A 389 0.57 -17.04 0.95
C ALA A 389 -0.57 -16.58 0.02
N GLY A 390 -0.49 -16.85 -1.28
CA GLY A 390 -1.38 -16.20 -2.25
C GLY A 390 -1.10 -14.69 -2.35
N ARG A 391 -1.71 -14.04 -3.30
CA ARG A 391 -1.62 -12.58 -3.45
C ARG A 391 -2.83 -12.02 -4.18
N THR A 392 -3.13 -10.76 -3.92
CA THR A 392 -4.06 -9.95 -4.70
C THR A 392 -3.28 -8.83 -5.35
N TYR A 393 -3.50 -8.57 -6.62
CA TYR A 393 -2.96 -7.42 -7.34
C TYR A 393 -4.02 -6.86 -8.30
N TYR A 394 -3.80 -5.64 -8.78
CA TYR A 394 -4.62 -5.04 -9.82
C TYR A 394 -3.87 -5.17 -11.14
N ASP A 395 -4.57 -5.59 -12.19
CA ASP A 395 -4.04 -5.67 -13.54
C ASP A 395 -3.98 -4.26 -14.21
N GLU A 396 -3.56 -4.21 -15.49
CA GLU A 396 -3.44 -2.96 -16.24
C GLU A 396 -4.78 -2.25 -16.48
N ASP A 397 -5.89 -2.97 -16.32
CA ASP A 397 -7.27 -2.49 -16.47
C ASP A 397 -7.94 -2.20 -15.11
N ASP A 398 -7.15 -2.11 -14.02
CA ASP A 398 -7.62 -1.91 -12.64
C ASP A 398 -8.56 -3.01 -12.11
N ASN A 399 -8.55 -4.22 -12.69
CA ASN A 399 -9.31 -5.34 -12.16
C ASN A 399 -8.55 -6.03 -11.03
N GLU A 400 -9.26 -6.40 -9.96
CA GLU A 400 -8.71 -7.17 -8.86
C GLU A 400 -8.44 -8.62 -9.28
N VAL A 401 -7.17 -9.02 -9.30
CA VAL A 401 -6.72 -10.39 -9.59
C VAL A 401 -6.28 -11.06 -8.30
N VAL A 402 -7.01 -12.09 -7.89
CA VAL A 402 -6.69 -12.92 -6.72
C VAL A 402 -5.97 -14.19 -7.17
N VAL A 403 -4.74 -14.35 -6.71
CA VAL A 403 -3.95 -15.56 -6.93
C VAL A 403 -3.97 -16.39 -5.65
N PRO A 404 -4.60 -17.57 -5.62
CA PRO A 404 -4.71 -18.41 -4.43
C PRO A 404 -3.34 -18.84 -3.89
N ALA A 405 -3.28 -19.30 -2.64
CA ALA A 405 -2.10 -19.94 -2.07
C ALA A 405 -1.67 -21.13 -2.93
N GLY A 406 -0.37 -21.37 -3.03
CA GLY A 406 0.15 -22.45 -3.83
C GLY A 406 1.65 -22.65 -3.63
N VAL A 407 2.24 -23.52 -4.41
CA VAL A 407 3.68 -23.76 -4.49
C VAL A 407 4.14 -23.38 -5.89
N GLY A 408 5.08 -22.46 -6.00
CA GLY A 408 5.68 -22.03 -7.26
C GLY A 408 7.13 -22.46 -7.38
N TRP A 409 7.51 -23.03 -8.52
CA TRP A 409 8.87 -23.47 -8.84
C TRP A 409 9.21 -23.16 -10.29
N SER A 410 10.47 -23.30 -10.66
CA SER A 410 10.92 -23.25 -12.05
C SER A 410 11.77 -24.44 -12.41
N PHE A 411 11.73 -24.83 -13.68
CA PHE A 411 12.65 -25.78 -14.27
C PHE A 411 13.41 -25.11 -15.42
N THR A 412 14.72 -25.33 -15.47
CA THR A 412 15.63 -24.62 -16.38
C THR A 412 16.72 -25.52 -16.90
N THR A 413 17.04 -25.43 -18.19
CA THR A 413 18.28 -25.97 -18.77
C THR A 413 19.15 -24.82 -19.27
N ARG A 414 20.48 -25.05 -19.32
CA ARG A 414 21.47 -24.01 -19.66
C ARG A 414 22.49 -24.54 -20.68
N GLY A 415 23.16 -23.64 -21.39
CA GLY A 415 24.16 -24.00 -22.37
C GLY A 415 23.56 -24.75 -23.54
N SER A 416 23.99 -25.98 -23.76
CA SER A 416 23.45 -26.92 -24.77
C SER A 416 22.60 -28.04 -24.18
N ASP A 417 22.29 -27.97 -22.86
CA ASP A 417 21.57 -29.01 -22.15
C ASP A 417 20.12 -29.17 -22.61
N SER A 418 19.63 -30.39 -22.65
CA SER A 418 18.27 -30.73 -23.05
C SER A 418 17.70 -31.84 -22.19
N VAL A 419 16.63 -31.57 -21.46
CA VAL A 419 15.98 -32.53 -20.55
C VAL A 419 14.47 -32.55 -20.81
N ASP A 420 13.95 -33.78 -20.96
CA ASP A 420 12.51 -34.03 -20.98
C ASP A 420 12.04 -34.34 -19.55
N VAL A 421 11.08 -33.57 -19.04
CA VAL A 421 10.49 -33.78 -17.73
C VAL A 421 9.16 -34.49 -17.90
N ASP A 422 9.02 -35.66 -17.23
CA ASP A 422 7.79 -36.47 -17.21
C ASP A 422 6.76 -35.85 -16.24
N ARG A 423 7.17 -35.68 -15.00
CA ARG A 423 6.28 -35.16 -13.92
C ARG A 423 7.05 -34.46 -12.83
N PHE A 424 6.30 -33.66 -12.06
CA PHE A 424 6.74 -33.11 -10.80
C PHE A 424 6.03 -33.82 -9.64
N THR A 425 6.75 -33.99 -8.52
CA THR A 425 6.19 -34.42 -7.24
C THR A 425 6.31 -33.26 -6.28
N VAL A 426 5.17 -32.72 -5.80
CA VAL A 426 5.11 -31.57 -4.92
C VAL A 426 4.61 -32.02 -3.56
N SER A 427 5.48 -31.95 -2.54
CA SER A 427 5.11 -32.19 -1.15
C SER A 427 5.02 -30.84 -0.43
N TYR A 428 3.95 -30.63 0.33
CA TYR A 428 3.73 -29.36 1.02
C TYR A 428 3.00 -29.53 2.34
N ARG A 429 3.30 -28.61 3.27
CA ARG A 429 2.66 -28.51 4.58
C ARG A 429 1.87 -27.21 4.69
N PHE A 430 0.63 -27.32 5.13
CA PHE A 430 -0.27 -26.20 5.29
C PHE A 430 -1.17 -26.38 6.50
N LEU A 431 -1.72 -25.29 6.99
CA LEU A 431 -2.72 -25.32 8.05
C LEU A 431 -4.11 -25.44 7.43
N ALA A 432 -4.89 -26.38 7.91
CA ALA A 432 -6.29 -26.53 7.56
C ALA A 432 -7.10 -26.82 8.81
N PRO A 433 -8.44 -26.58 8.79
CA PRO A 433 -9.32 -27.03 9.87
C PRO A 433 -9.13 -28.51 10.14
N ALA A 434 -9.08 -28.90 11.43
CA ALA A 434 -9.11 -30.30 11.84
C ALA A 434 -10.36 -30.97 11.27
N ALA A 435 -10.20 -32.21 10.80
CA ALA A 435 -11.28 -32.97 10.16
C ALA A 435 -12.42 -33.34 11.14
#